data_125d01c9e661d866218d3a54f0ee686c
#
_entry.id   125d01c9e661d866218d3a54f0ee686c
#
_cell.length_a   1.000
_cell.length_b   1.000
_cell.length_c   1.000
_cell.angle_alpha   90.00
_cell.angle_beta   90.00
_cell.angle_gamma   90.00
#
_symmetry.space_group_name_H-M   'P 1'
#
loop_
_entity.id
_entity.type
_entity.pdbx_description
1 polymer ?
#
loop_
_entity_poly.entity_id
_entity_poly.type
_entity_poly.pdbx_seq_one_letter_code
_entity_poly.pdbx_strand_id
1 'polypeptide(L)'
;MPFSDIHYTLMQVKSICIKNNSFCNPKLWIFLDEDRISDETSFLSGLPSSRLIGVIVRTKKKKYLYKKAKLLGKICKLKGFKFYVSSDPLIALSTGADGVHFSKNSRSNRVYSSLSYSCSFHNMSDLRRTRNLKVKKVFISPIFETSSCNTKKPVGLTRLLFLSRSLRCEIGVLGGINIKNIKKFRKKKISYIGGVDIFLFNKR
;
A
#
# COMPACT_ATOMS: atom_id res chain seq x y z
N MET A 1 17.96 -8.42 9.28
CA MET A 1 17.49 -7.07 9.60
C MET A 1 17.48 -6.89 11.10
N PRO A 2 18.04 -5.82 11.64
CA PRO A 2 17.84 -5.50 13.05
C PRO A 2 16.36 -5.14 13.25
N PHE A 3 15.67 -5.89 14.10
CA PHE A 3 14.25 -5.68 14.46
C PHE A 3 13.97 -4.26 14.97
N SER A 4 14.98 -3.59 15.55
CA SER A 4 14.94 -2.21 16.02
C SER A 4 14.51 -1.19 14.95
N ASP A 5 14.98 -1.33 13.71
CA ASP A 5 14.76 -0.35 12.65
C ASP A 5 13.33 -0.39 12.11
N ILE A 6 12.74 -1.59 12.02
CA ILE A 6 11.35 -1.75 11.59
C ILE A 6 10.40 -1.24 12.67
N HIS A 7 10.68 -1.54 13.94
CA HIS A 7 9.90 -1.03 15.07
C HIS A 7 9.93 0.50 15.11
N TYR A 8 11.10 1.09 14.98
CA TYR A 8 11.24 2.54 14.90
C TYR A 8 10.45 3.13 13.73
N THR A 9 10.52 2.52 12.55
CA THR A 9 9.76 2.96 11.37
C THR A 9 8.26 2.88 11.61
N LEU A 10 7.76 1.78 12.18
CA LEU A 10 6.33 1.62 12.50
C LEU A 10 5.86 2.69 13.50
N MET A 11 6.66 3.02 14.51
CA MET A 11 6.34 4.08 15.47
C MET A 11 6.31 5.46 14.81
N GLN A 12 7.26 5.76 13.91
CA GLN A 12 7.26 7.02 13.15
C GLN A 12 6.01 7.13 12.26
N VAL A 13 5.67 6.08 11.50
CA VAL A 13 4.47 6.04 10.66
C VAL A 13 3.21 6.19 11.50
N LYS A 14 3.11 5.46 12.62
CA LYS A 14 1.99 5.56 13.55
C LYS A 14 1.81 6.99 14.05
N SER A 15 2.88 7.63 14.52
CA SER A 15 2.87 9.02 14.99
C SER A 15 2.42 10.01 13.91
N ILE A 16 2.86 9.84 12.66
CA ILE A 16 2.48 10.68 11.53
C ILE A 16 1.00 10.51 11.18
N CYS A 17 0.50 9.27 11.19
CA CYS A 17 -0.86 8.97 10.75
C CYS A 17 -1.93 9.18 11.84
N ILE A 18 -1.60 9.05 13.13
CA ILE A 18 -2.57 9.18 14.25
C ILE A 18 -3.08 10.61 14.39
N LYS A 19 -2.26 11.63 14.16
CA LYS A 19 -2.68 13.04 14.26
C LYS A 19 -3.86 13.43 13.35
N ASN A 20 -4.32 12.48 12.53
CA ASN A 20 -5.40 12.67 11.57
C ASN A 20 -6.70 11.95 11.93
N ASN A 21 -6.94 11.62 13.21
CA ASN A 21 -8.14 10.90 13.68
C ASN A 21 -8.43 9.58 12.93
N SER A 22 -7.44 8.98 12.29
CA SER A 22 -7.61 7.70 11.64
C SER A 22 -7.33 6.57 12.63
N PHE A 23 -8.39 5.99 13.20
CA PHE A 23 -8.29 4.78 14.02
C PHE A 23 -8.09 3.51 13.18
N CYS A 24 -8.11 3.63 11.86
CA CYS A 24 -8.00 2.48 10.96
C CYS A 24 -6.56 1.95 10.87
N ASN A 25 -6.40 0.66 11.09
CA ASN A 25 -5.18 -0.08 10.75
C ASN A 25 -5.37 -0.79 9.41
N PRO A 26 -4.31 -1.07 8.69
CA PRO A 26 -2.89 -0.77 8.96
C PRO A 26 -2.47 0.66 8.61
N LYS A 27 -1.28 1.07 9.08
CA LYS A 27 -0.70 2.40 8.81
C LYS A 27 0.39 2.35 7.75
N LEU A 28 1.08 1.23 7.65
CA LEU A 28 2.19 1.01 6.74
C LEU A 28 1.85 -0.12 5.76
N TRP A 29 1.90 0.17 4.46
CA TRP A 29 1.54 -0.78 3.41
C TRP A 29 2.75 -1.20 2.57
N ILE A 30 2.93 -2.50 2.42
CA ILE A 30 3.93 -3.11 1.55
C ILE A 30 3.27 -3.42 0.22
N PHE A 31 3.78 -2.81 -0.85
CA PHE A 31 3.42 -3.17 -2.21
C PHE A 31 4.48 -4.15 -2.72
N LEU A 32 4.20 -5.43 -2.65
CA LEU A 32 5.15 -6.44 -3.09
C LEU A 32 5.55 -6.23 -4.55
N ASP A 33 6.83 -6.34 -4.81
CA ASP A 33 7.44 -6.07 -6.10
C ASP A 33 8.54 -7.09 -6.39
N GLU A 34 8.31 -7.95 -7.37
CA GLU A 34 9.19 -9.07 -7.74
C GLU A 34 10.58 -8.61 -8.20
N ASP A 35 10.69 -7.39 -8.73
CA ASP A 35 11.99 -6.84 -9.16
C ASP A 35 12.84 -6.35 -7.99
N ARG A 36 12.22 -6.12 -6.83
CA ARG A 36 12.87 -5.50 -5.67
C ARG A 36 13.04 -6.43 -4.49
N ILE A 37 12.16 -7.43 -4.40
CA ILE A 37 12.16 -8.45 -3.34
C ILE A 37 12.25 -9.81 -4.02
N SER A 38 13.43 -10.39 -4.07
CA SER A 38 13.69 -11.68 -4.74
C SER A 38 12.97 -12.83 -4.03
N ASP A 39 12.96 -12.83 -2.70
CA ASP A 39 12.23 -13.80 -1.88
C ASP A 39 11.24 -13.08 -0.96
N GLU A 40 10.00 -12.95 -1.46
CA GLU A 40 8.91 -12.31 -0.73
C GLU A 40 8.45 -13.12 0.50
N THR A 41 8.64 -14.45 0.47
CA THR A 41 8.29 -15.35 1.56
C THR A 41 9.19 -15.10 2.77
N SER A 42 10.50 -15.18 2.58
CA SER A 42 11.48 -14.89 3.63
C SER A 42 11.38 -13.43 4.10
N PHE A 43 11.14 -12.48 3.17
CA PHE A 43 10.95 -11.09 3.51
C PHE A 43 9.77 -10.88 4.47
N LEU A 44 8.57 -11.39 4.15
CA LEU A 44 7.40 -11.25 5.01
C LEU A 44 7.52 -12.00 6.33
N SER A 45 8.11 -13.20 6.30
CA SER A 45 8.35 -14.01 7.50
C SER A 45 9.31 -13.33 8.48
N GLY A 46 10.32 -12.60 7.97
CA GLY A 46 11.28 -11.84 8.76
C GLY A 46 10.73 -10.53 9.35
N LEU A 47 9.53 -10.10 8.99
CA LEU A 47 8.92 -8.92 9.59
C LEU A 47 8.30 -9.22 10.97
N PRO A 48 8.27 -8.26 11.91
CA PRO A 48 7.59 -8.44 13.19
C PRO A 48 6.07 -8.54 12.98
N SER A 49 5.41 -9.37 13.78
CA SER A 49 3.94 -9.48 13.79
C SER A 49 3.33 -8.15 14.18
N SER A 50 2.39 -7.65 13.39
CA SER A 50 1.79 -6.33 13.64
C SER A 50 0.51 -6.09 12.85
N ARG A 51 -0.52 -5.60 13.52
CA ARG A 51 -1.75 -5.08 12.87
C ARG A 51 -1.54 -3.74 12.18
N LEU A 52 -0.38 -3.10 12.35
CA LEU A 52 -0.03 -1.83 11.69
C LEU A 52 0.48 -2.04 10.25
N ILE A 53 0.73 -3.28 9.85
CA ILE A 53 1.24 -3.63 8.52
C ILE A 53 0.11 -4.16 7.65
N GLY A 54 0.04 -3.64 6.42
CA GLY A 54 -0.77 -4.17 5.34
C GLY A 54 0.12 -4.60 4.18
N VAL A 55 -0.29 -5.65 3.48
CA VAL A 55 0.43 -6.22 2.35
C VAL A 55 -0.49 -6.26 1.13
N ILE A 56 -0.01 -5.76 -0.01
CA ILE A 56 -0.67 -5.87 -1.29
C ILE A 56 0.13 -6.83 -2.15
N VAL A 57 -0.45 -8.01 -2.38
CA VAL A 57 0.14 -9.04 -3.25
C VAL A 57 -0.19 -8.74 -4.69
N ARG A 58 0.84 -8.59 -5.49
CA ARG A 58 0.75 -8.37 -6.94
C ARG A 58 1.78 -9.21 -7.68
N THR A 59 1.58 -9.41 -8.96
CA THR A 59 2.52 -10.08 -9.86
C THR A 59 2.40 -9.52 -11.26
N LYS A 60 3.48 -9.55 -12.03
CA LYS A 60 3.49 -9.20 -13.44
C LYS A 60 2.73 -10.22 -14.30
N LYS A 61 2.78 -11.49 -13.92
CA LYS A 61 2.15 -12.60 -14.64
C LYS A 61 0.87 -13.03 -13.93
N LYS A 62 -0.28 -12.55 -14.39
CA LYS A 62 -1.61 -12.76 -13.77
C LYS A 62 -1.90 -14.23 -13.44
N LYS A 63 -1.46 -15.19 -14.25
CA LYS A 63 -1.64 -16.63 -14.02
C LYS A 63 -1.07 -17.15 -12.70
N TYR A 64 -0.06 -16.47 -12.15
CA TYR A 64 0.56 -16.87 -10.88
C TYR A 64 -0.06 -16.18 -9.66
N LEU A 65 -0.96 -15.21 -9.86
CA LEU A 65 -1.51 -14.40 -8.77
C LEU A 65 -2.21 -15.25 -7.70
N TYR A 66 -3.00 -16.24 -8.10
CA TYR A 66 -3.69 -17.13 -7.16
C TYR A 66 -2.70 -17.91 -6.28
N LYS A 67 -1.73 -18.59 -6.90
CA LYS A 67 -0.72 -19.39 -6.17
C LYS A 67 0.07 -18.52 -5.20
N LYS A 68 0.51 -17.35 -5.67
CA LYS A 68 1.24 -16.36 -4.88
C LYS A 68 0.40 -15.82 -3.71
N ALA A 69 -0.83 -15.43 -3.97
CA ALA A 69 -1.75 -14.92 -2.95
C ALA A 69 -2.08 -15.97 -1.89
N LYS A 70 -2.28 -17.23 -2.29
CA LYS A 70 -2.53 -18.35 -1.37
C LYS A 70 -1.33 -18.61 -0.44
N LEU A 71 -0.10 -18.56 -0.97
CA LEU A 71 1.11 -18.75 -0.19
C LEU A 71 1.35 -17.58 0.78
N LEU A 72 1.42 -16.37 0.27
CA LEU A 72 1.75 -15.19 1.06
C LEU A 72 0.62 -14.78 2.02
N GLY A 73 -0.63 -15.07 1.67
CA GLY A 73 -1.79 -14.87 2.53
C GLY A 73 -1.72 -15.67 3.83
N LYS A 74 -1.17 -16.90 3.82
CA LYS A 74 -0.94 -17.69 5.04
C LYS A 74 0.03 -16.95 5.97
N ILE A 75 1.13 -16.42 5.43
CA ILE A 75 2.11 -15.66 6.22
C ILE A 75 1.48 -14.40 6.79
N CYS A 76 0.72 -13.67 5.96
CA CYS A 76 0.03 -12.46 6.42
C CYS A 76 -0.91 -12.74 7.59
N LYS A 77 -1.70 -13.83 7.54
CA LYS A 77 -2.59 -14.24 8.63
C LYS A 77 -1.82 -14.56 9.92
N LEU A 78 -0.75 -15.34 9.82
CA LEU A 78 0.09 -15.70 10.97
C LEU A 78 0.74 -14.48 11.64
N LYS A 79 1.12 -13.49 10.84
CA LYS A 79 1.75 -12.23 11.30
C LYS A 79 0.76 -11.15 11.72
N GLY A 80 -0.54 -11.38 11.53
CA GLY A 80 -1.58 -10.39 11.81
C GLY A 80 -1.59 -9.20 10.83
N PHE A 81 -1.03 -9.37 9.63
CA PHE A 81 -1.03 -8.35 8.59
C PHE A 81 -2.39 -8.30 7.88
N LYS A 82 -2.84 -7.10 7.51
CA LYS A 82 -3.91 -6.96 6.54
C LYS A 82 -3.41 -7.37 5.16
N PHE A 83 -4.19 -8.20 4.48
CA PHE A 83 -3.81 -8.81 3.22
C PHE A 83 -4.76 -8.42 2.08
N TYR A 84 -4.23 -7.77 1.04
CA TYR A 84 -4.97 -7.40 -0.16
C TYR A 84 -4.37 -8.06 -1.39
N VAL A 85 -5.22 -8.39 -2.36
CA VAL A 85 -4.83 -8.89 -3.68
C VAL A 85 -4.99 -7.79 -4.73
N SER A 86 -4.06 -7.72 -5.67
CA SER A 86 -4.12 -6.73 -6.75
C SER A 86 -5.13 -7.15 -7.81
N SER A 87 -6.09 -6.26 -8.12
CA SER A 87 -6.92 -6.23 -9.32
C SER A 87 -7.89 -7.39 -9.55
N ASP A 88 -7.96 -8.39 -8.65
CA ASP A 88 -8.82 -9.57 -8.85
C ASP A 88 -9.65 -9.91 -7.59
N PRO A 89 -10.94 -9.53 -7.56
CA PRO A 89 -11.81 -9.81 -6.41
C PRO A 89 -12.10 -11.30 -6.20
N LEU A 90 -12.13 -12.12 -7.25
CA LEU A 90 -12.40 -13.56 -7.11
C LEU A 90 -11.19 -14.26 -6.45
N ILE A 91 -9.97 -13.90 -6.85
CA ILE A 91 -8.76 -14.40 -6.20
C ILE A 91 -8.70 -13.91 -4.74
N ALA A 92 -9.11 -12.68 -4.48
CA ALA A 92 -9.16 -12.17 -3.11
C ALA A 92 -10.11 -13.01 -2.23
N LEU A 93 -11.32 -13.29 -2.70
CA LEU A 93 -12.29 -14.15 -2.01
C LEU A 93 -11.75 -15.57 -1.78
N SER A 94 -11.25 -16.22 -2.83
CA SER A 94 -10.79 -17.61 -2.78
C SER A 94 -9.53 -17.80 -1.92
N THR A 95 -8.75 -16.76 -1.69
CA THR A 95 -7.54 -16.80 -0.85
C THR A 95 -7.77 -16.23 0.56
N GLY A 96 -8.98 -15.77 0.86
CA GLY A 96 -9.36 -15.18 2.13
C GLY A 96 -8.63 -13.86 2.40
N ALA A 97 -8.44 -13.06 1.36
CA ALA A 97 -7.90 -11.72 1.50
C ALA A 97 -8.92 -10.76 2.15
N ASP A 98 -8.43 -9.75 2.85
CA ASP A 98 -9.26 -8.70 3.46
C ASP A 98 -9.78 -7.69 2.41
N GLY A 99 -9.19 -7.68 1.21
CA GLY A 99 -9.60 -6.74 0.19
C GLY A 99 -8.82 -6.79 -1.11
N VAL A 100 -9.13 -5.82 -1.97
CA VAL A 100 -8.55 -5.68 -3.32
C VAL A 100 -7.95 -4.30 -3.50
N HIS A 101 -6.76 -4.27 -4.10
CA HIS A 101 -6.15 -3.03 -4.56
C HIS A 101 -6.25 -2.92 -6.08
N PHE A 102 -6.98 -1.94 -6.58
CA PHE A 102 -7.09 -1.67 -8.00
C PHE A 102 -5.95 -0.77 -8.50
N SER A 103 -5.06 -1.33 -9.30
CA SER A 103 -4.04 -0.56 -10.04
C SER A 103 -4.70 0.29 -11.13
N LYS A 104 -3.98 1.24 -11.74
CA LYS A 104 -4.51 2.09 -12.81
C LYS A 104 -5.15 1.29 -13.96
N ASN A 105 -4.58 0.16 -14.30
CA ASN A 105 -5.00 -0.68 -15.43
C ASN A 105 -5.96 -1.82 -15.05
N SER A 106 -6.49 -1.83 -13.83
CA SER A 106 -7.46 -2.85 -13.42
C SER A 106 -8.76 -2.69 -14.19
N ARG A 107 -9.22 -3.78 -14.80
CA ARG A 107 -10.45 -3.81 -15.61
C ARG A 107 -11.68 -4.33 -14.83
N SER A 108 -11.48 -4.92 -13.65
CA SER A 108 -12.59 -5.47 -12.87
C SER A 108 -13.41 -4.36 -12.22
N ASN A 109 -14.73 -4.41 -12.42
CA ASN A 109 -15.71 -3.54 -11.76
C ASN A 109 -16.56 -4.31 -10.73
N ARG A 110 -16.26 -5.58 -10.50
CA ARG A 110 -17.01 -6.40 -9.53
C ARG A 110 -16.64 -5.99 -8.11
N VAL A 111 -17.65 -5.70 -7.31
CA VAL A 111 -17.55 -5.30 -5.91
C VAL A 111 -18.34 -6.27 -5.04
N TYR A 112 -17.69 -6.83 -4.03
CA TYR A 112 -18.29 -7.75 -3.06
C TYR A 112 -18.30 -7.09 -1.69
N SER A 113 -19.40 -7.17 -0.97
CA SER A 113 -19.56 -6.50 0.34
C SER A 113 -18.59 -6.98 1.41
N SER A 114 -18.12 -8.23 1.30
CA SER A 114 -17.13 -8.83 2.21
C SER A 114 -15.70 -8.33 2.02
N LEU A 115 -15.41 -7.60 0.94
CA LEU A 115 -14.06 -7.12 0.63
C LEU A 115 -13.95 -5.61 0.83
N SER A 116 -12.81 -5.17 1.33
CA SER A 116 -12.43 -3.76 1.35
C SER A 116 -11.70 -3.39 0.05
N TYR A 117 -11.87 -2.15 -0.41
CA TYR A 117 -11.30 -1.72 -1.69
C TYR A 117 -10.37 -0.53 -1.52
N SER A 118 -9.25 -0.59 -2.25
CA SER A 118 -8.33 0.52 -2.41
C SER A 118 -7.93 0.69 -3.87
N CYS A 119 -7.48 1.87 -4.27
CA CYS A 119 -6.94 2.07 -5.61
C CYS A 119 -5.75 3.04 -5.65
N SER A 120 -4.97 2.93 -6.73
CA SER A 120 -3.97 3.92 -7.09
C SER A 120 -4.64 5.18 -7.61
N PHE A 121 -4.10 6.34 -7.23
CA PHE A 121 -4.58 7.65 -7.64
C PHE A 121 -3.39 8.52 -8.07
N HIS A 122 -3.39 8.99 -9.31
CA HIS A 122 -2.27 9.73 -9.89
C HIS A 122 -2.63 11.18 -10.23
N ASN A 123 -3.88 11.42 -10.58
CA ASN A 123 -4.38 12.74 -10.97
C ASN A 123 -5.91 12.80 -10.86
N MET A 124 -6.50 13.98 -11.14
CA MET A 124 -7.94 14.21 -11.03
C MET A 124 -8.79 13.33 -11.96
N SER A 125 -8.25 12.85 -13.08
CA SER A 125 -8.99 11.94 -13.97
C SER A 125 -9.35 10.59 -13.30
N ASP A 126 -8.60 10.21 -12.26
CA ASP A 126 -8.88 9.00 -11.49
C ASP A 126 -10.08 9.16 -10.52
N LEU A 127 -10.59 10.39 -10.33
CA LEU A 127 -11.65 10.68 -9.34
C LEU A 127 -12.96 9.94 -9.64
N ARG A 128 -13.38 9.92 -10.91
CA ARG A 128 -14.57 9.18 -11.35
C ARG A 128 -14.45 7.69 -11.01
N ARG A 129 -13.28 7.13 -11.25
CA ARG A 129 -13.00 5.72 -10.96
C ARG A 129 -13.05 5.40 -9.48
N THR A 130 -12.52 6.27 -8.62
CA THR A 130 -12.56 6.07 -7.17
C THR A 130 -14.00 6.02 -6.65
N ARG A 131 -14.89 6.85 -7.20
CA ARG A 131 -16.31 6.90 -6.87
C ARG A 131 -17.03 5.63 -7.34
N ASN A 132 -16.82 5.22 -8.59
CA ASN A 132 -17.48 4.04 -9.18
C ASN A 132 -17.10 2.74 -8.45
N LEU A 133 -15.86 2.61 -8.02
CA LEU A 133 -15.37 1.44 -7.28
C LEU A 133 -15.69 1.50 -5.77
N LYS A 134 -16.38 2.54 -5.31
CA LYS A 134 -16.74 2.74 -3.88
C LYS A 134 -15.54 2.53 -2.95
N VAL A 135 -14.33 2.95 -3.39
CA VAL A 135 -13.11 2.73 -2.60
C VAL A 135 -13.11 3.58 -1.34
N LYS A 136 -12.71 2.97 -0.24
CA LYS A 136 -12.50 3.65 1.05
C LYS A 136 -11.08 4.16 1.21
N LYS A 137 -10.15 3.69 0.40
CA LYS A 137 -8.71 3.99 0.49
C LYS A 137 -8.14 4.30 -0.88
N VAL A 138 -7.36 5.38 -0.99
CA VAL A 138 -6.58 5.69 -2.20
C VAL A 138 -5.11 5.81 -1.86
N PHE A 139 -4.24 5.43 -2.79
CA PHE A 139 -2.80 5.67 -2.69
C PHE A 139 -2.37 6.64 -3.78
N ILE A 140 -2.04 7.87 -3.38
CA ILE A 140 -1.53 8.90 -4.29
C ILE A 140 -0.06 8.58 -4.58
N SER A 141 0.30 8.44 -5.85
CA SER A 141 1.65 8.02 -6.29
C SER A 141 2.03 8.49 -7.70
N PRO A 142 3.35 8.60 -7.99
CA PRO A 142 4.46 8.59 -7.03
C PRO A 142 4.62 9.94 -6.33
N ILE A 143 4.89 9.96 -5.02
CA ILE A 143 5.08 11.25 -4.31
C ILE A 143 6.46 11.83 -4.55
N PHE A 144 7.50 10.99 -4.49
CA PHE A 144 8.88 11.34 -4.78
C PHE A 144 9.40 10.50 -5.95
N GLU A 145 10.55 10.84 -6.49
CA GLU A 145 11.24 10.02 -7.49
C GLU A 145 11.46 8.61 -6.99
N THR A 146 11.26 7.65 -7.88
CA THR A 146 11.36 6.22 -7.55
C THR A 146 11.85 5.43 -8.75
N SER A 147 12.73 4.48 -8.50
CA SER A 147 13.29 3.58 -9.53
C SER A 147 12.24 2.71 -10.23
N SER A 148 11.12 2.43 -9.56
CA SER A 148 10.03 1.63 -10.15
C SER A 148 9.14 2.39 -11.14
N CYS A 149 9.34 3.69 -11.33
CA CYS A 149 8.56 4.52 -12.25
C CYS A 149 9.32 5.75 -12.75
N ASN A 150 10.42 5.54 -13.46
CA ASN A 150 11.32 6.61 -13.96
C ASN A 150 10.67 7.54 -14.98
N THR A 151 9.55 7.12 -15.60
CA THR A 151 8.87 7.90 -16.66
C THR A 151 7.83 8.89 -16.16
N LYS A 152 7.47 8.87 -14.86
CA LYS A 152 6.44 9.76 -14.31
C LYS A 152 7.06 10.81 -13.40
N LYS A 153 6.76 12.08 -13.68
CA LYS A 153 7.08 13.17 -12.74
C LYS A 153 6.40 12.90 -11.39
N PRO A 154 7.12 13.07 -10.26
CA PRO A 154 6.54 12.92 -8.94
C PRO A 154 5.43 13.95 -8.69
N VAL A 155 4.43 13.54 -7.94
CA VAL A 155 3.30 14.40 -7.55
C VAL A 155 3.79 15.55 -6.66
N GLY A 156 4.74 15.27 -5.79
CA GLY A 156 5.23 16.24 -4.80
C GLY A 156 4.22 16.56 -3.70
N LEU A 157 4.68 17.28 -2.68
CA LEU A 157 3.87 17.56 -1.50
C LEU A 157 2.78 18.62 -1.75
N THR A 158 3.03 19.60 -2.58
CA THR A 158 2.07 20.67 -2.90
C THR A 158 0.87 20.08 -3.64
N ARG A 159 1.12 19.31 -4.68
CA ARG A 159 0.05 18.67 -5.45
C ARG A 159 -0.69 17.59 -4.64
N LEU A 160 0.00 16.89 -3.73
CA LEU A 160 -0.64 15.99 -2.76
C LEU A 160 -1.73 16.72 -1.97
N LEU A 161 -1.45 17.92 -1.45
CA LEU A 161 -2.42 18.71 -0.69
C LEU A 161 -3.64 19.08 -1.54
N PHE A 162 -3.42 19.49 -2.80
CA PHE A 162 -4.50 19.81 -3.73
C PHE A 162 -5.38 18.58 -4.01
N LEU A 163 -4.78 17.44 -4.38
CA LEU A 163 -5.49 16.20 -4.69
C LEU A 163 -6.26 15.69 -3.47
N SER A 164 -5.67 15.80 -2.28
CA SER A 164 -6.29 15.31 -1.04
C SER A 164 -7.59 16.03 -0.67
N ARG A 165 -7.73 17.30 -1.05
CA ARG A 165 -8.96 18.08 -0.79
C ARG A 165 -10.17 17.56 -1.58
N SER A 166 -9.94 16.99 -2.76
CA SER A 166 -10.98 16.48 -3.66
C SER A 166 -11.44 15.07 -3.32
N LEU A 167 -10.78 14.40 -2.37
CA LEU A 167 -11.02 13.01 -2.00
C LEU A 167 -11.78 12.91 -0.68
N ARG A 168 -12.90 12.16 -0.69
CA ARG A 168 -13.73 11.86 0.49
C ARG A 168 -13.44 10.45 1.05
N CYS A 169 -12.17 10.03 0.98
CA CYS A 169 -11.73 8.72 1.43
C CYS A 169 -10.39 8.83 2.18
N GLU A 170 -9.96 7.75 2.79
CA GLU A 170 -8.67 7.69 3.46
C GLU A 170 -7.53 7.75 2.44
N ILE A 171 -6.55 8.59 2.72
CA ILE A 171 -5.46 8.91 1.79
C ILE A 171 -4.17 8.26 2.26
N GLY A 172 -3.63 7.42 1.42
CA GLY A 172 -2.28 6.89 1.51
C GLY A 172 -1.35 7.58 0.52
N VAL A 173 -0.07 7.53 0.83
CA VAL A 173 1.00 8.03 -0.03
C VAL A 173 1.95 6.91 -0.39
N LEU A 174 2.43 6.89 -1.64
CA LEU A 174 3.28 5.82 -2.18
C LEU A 174 4.30 6.39 -3.18
N GLY A 175 5.46 5.75 -3.29
CA GLY A 175 6.50 6.05 -4.29
C GLY A 175 7.60 6.97 -3.77
N GLY A 176 8.83 6.43 -3.75
CA GLY A 176 10.04 7.12 -3.32
C GLY A 176 10.10 7.48 -1.84
N ILE A 177 9.25 6.85 -1.00
CA ILE A 177 9.20 7.13 0.43
C ILE A 177 10.19 6.22 1.16
N ASN A 178 11.01 6.85 2.01
CA ASN A 178 12.02 6.19 2.82
C ASN A 178 12.13 6.87 4.20
N ILE A 179 12.98 6.34 5.07
CA ILE A 179 13.14 6.84 6.44
C ILE A 179 13.65 8.30 6.52
N LYS A 180 14.41 8.74 5.51
CA LYS A 180 14.96 10.09 5.45
C LYS A 180 13.89 11.14 5.12
N ASN A 181 12.89 10.78 4.30
CA ASN A 181 11.87 11.72 3.82
C ASN A 181 10.48 11.56 4.46
N ILE A 182 10.24 10.48 5.21
CA ILE A 182 8.95 10.19 5.87
C ILE A 182 8.47 11.34 6.78
N LYS A 183 9.40 12.04 7.42
CA LYS A 183 9.09 13.18 8.31
C LYS A 183 8.40 14.33 7.58
N LYS A 184 8.55 14.44 6.25
CA LYS A 184 7.89 15.47 5.41
C LYS A 184 6.37 15.33 5.40
N PHE A 185 5.82 14.18 5.82
CA PHE A 185 4.37 13.97 5.93
C PHE A 185 3.77 14.40 7.27
N ARG A 186 4.58 14.84 8.23
CA ARG A 186 4.07 15.46 9.45
C ARG A 186 3.18 16.65 9.09
N LYS A 187 2.05 16.80 9.80
CA LYS A 187 1.05 17.85 9.55
C LYS A 187 0.34 17.76 8.17
N LYS A 188 0.43 16.63 7.47
CA LYS A 188 -0.32 16.37 6.24
C LYS A 188 -1.48 15.41 6.55
N LYS A 189 -2.65 15.66 5.95
CA LYS A 189 -3.85 14.81 6.15
C LYS A 189 -3.70 13.48 5.39
N ILE A 190 -2.87 12.58 5.90
CA ILE A 190 -2.67 11.24 5.36
C ILE A 190 -2.98 10.17 6.41
N SER A 191 -3.52 9.05 5.96
CA SER A 191 -3.92 7.91 6.81
C SER A 191 -2.93 6.76 6.74
N TYR A 192 -2.22 6.62 5.63
CA TYR A 192 -1.32 5.49 5.36
C TYR A 192 -0.06 5.94 4.63
N ILE A 193 1.00 5.18 4.83
CA ILE A 193 2.23 5.27 4.06
C ILE A 193 2.48 3.92 3.41
N GLY A 194 2.80 3.90 2.12
CA GLY A 194 3.09 2.69 1.35
C GLY A 194 4.47 2.75 0.71
N GLY A 195 5.07 1.60 0.54
CA GLY A 195 6.35 1.47 -0.15
C GLY A 195 7.04 0.15 0.11
N VAL A 196 8.14 -0.07 -0.61
CA VAL A 196 9.09 -1.15 -0.38
C VAL A 196 10.36 -0.58 0.26
N ASP A 197 10.84 0.57 -0.21
CA ASP A 197 12.11 1.19 0.23
C ASP A 197 12.16 1.48 1.71
N ILE A 198 11.01 1.74 2.32
CA ILE A 198 10.89 1.99 3.74
C ILE A 198 11.26 0.77 4.60
N PHE A 199 11.27 -0.41 3.99
CA PHE A 199 11.65 -1.68 4.62
C PHE A 199 13.04 -2.18 4.21
N LEU A 200 13.64 -1.60 3.16
CA LEU A 200 14.92 -2.01 2.61
C LEU A 200 16.04 -1.11 3.15
N PHE A 201 16.34 -1.22 4.43
CA PHE A 201 17.30 -0.34 5.14
C PHE A 201 18.74 -0.42 4.61
N ASN A 202 19.14 -1.52 3.96
CA ASN A 202 20.54 -1.83 3.62
C ASN A 202 20.86 -1.84 2.11
N LYS A 203 20.02 -1.28 1.23
CA LYS A 203 20.38 -1.14 -0.19
C LYS A 203 20.81 0.28 -0.52
N ARG A 204 21.93 0.71 0.05
CA ARG A 204 22.80 1.78 -0.47
C ARG A 204 24.24 1.51 -0.09
#